data_6c3ace32203da72100b2267074bd14a5
#
_entry.id   6c3ace32203da72100b2267074bd14a5
#
_cell.length_a   1.000
_cell.length_b   1.000
_cell.length_c   1.000
_cell.angle_alpha   90.00
_cell.angle_beta   90.00
_cell.angle_gamma   90.00
#
_symmetry.space_group_name_H-M   'P 1'
#
loop_
_entity.id
_entity.type
_entity.pdbx_description
1 polymer ?
#
loop_
_entity_poly.entity_id
_entity_poly.type
_entity_poly.pdbx_seq_one_letter_code
_entity_poly.pdbx_strand_id
1 'polypeptide(L)'
;YPLRRQRQMCIRDRYLADGVTLAHRAVSTGKRILIEGAQGTFLDVDHGTYPFVTSSHCTAGGACTGTGVPPTAIHRVVGVLKAYTTRVGGGPFVTEDGTLGHLLHGMGREFGSTTGRARRCGWFDAVLVRRAVQLNGVTEMAITNLDGLDGLEKIPVCVGYRLKGKILREPPVESSDWARCRPIYRVFEGLSLIHI
;
A
#
# COMPACT_ATOMS: atom_id res chain seq x y z
N TYR A 1 -25.78 -0.72 -33.63
CA TYR A 1 -24.67 -0.98 -32.68
C TYR A 1 -23.26 -1.04 -33.31
N PRO A 2 -23.02 -1.51 -34.57
CA PRO A 2 -21.67 -1.56 -35.15
C PRO A 2 -21.04 -0.17 -35.34
N LEU A 3 -21.78 0.81 -35.81
CA LEU A 3 -21.28 2.16 -36.08
C LEU A 3 -20.77 2.92 -34.85
N ARG A 4 -21.40 2.69 -33.67
CA ARG A 4 -20.95 3.30 -32.42
C ARG A 4 -19.62 2.71 -31.92
N ARG A 5 -19.43 1.38 -32.09
CA ARG A 5 -18.15 0.71 -31.78
C ARG A 5 -17.05 1.16 -32.73
N GLN A 6 -17.35 1.27 -34.03
CA GLN A 6 -16.41 1.72 -35.04
C GLN A 6 -15.98 3.17 -34.80
N ARG A 7 -16.92 4.07 -34.47
CA ARG A 7 -16.62 5.46 -34.12
C ARG A 7 -15.77 5.54 -32.82
N GLN A 8 -16.02 4.71 -31.81
CA GLN A 8 -15.19 4.64 -30.62
C GLN A 8 -13.79 4.11 -30.91
N MET A 9 -13.64 3.13 -31.81
CA MET A 9 -12.34 2.64 -32.27
C MET A 9 -11.55 3.78 -32.90
N CYS A 10 -12.09 4.47 -33.91
CA CYS A 10 -11.42 5.60 -34.59
C CYS A 10 -11.03 6.74 -33.63
N ILE A 11 -11.80 6.98 -32.57
CA ILE A 11 -11.45 7.98 -31.55
C ILE A 11 -10.31 7.49 -30.68
N ARG A 12 -10.28 6.20 -30.34
CA ARG A 12 -9.28 5.62 -29.43
C ARG A 12 -7.95 5.34 -30.13
N ASP A 13 -7.99 4.92 -31.39
CA ASP A 13 -6.79 4.53 -32.16
C ASP A 13 -5.70 5.60 -32.16
N ARG A 14 -6.08 6.87 -32.21
CA ARG A 14 -5.12 7.99 -32.15
C ARG A 14 -4.45 8.18 -30.78
N TYR A 15 -4.97 7.51 -29.74
CA TYR A 15 -4.39 7.52 -28.38
C TYR A 15 -3.68 6.22 -28.04
N LEU A 16 -3.73 5.22 -28.94
CA LEU A 16 -3.01 3.98 -28.77
C LEU A 16 -1.56 4.18 -29.21
N ALA A 17 -0.65 3.70 -28.39
CA ALA A 17 0.76 3.72 -28.70
C ALA A 17 1.43 2.48 -28.09
N ASP A 18 2.59 2.11 -28.62
CA ASP A 18 3.43 1.10 -28.01
C ASP A 18 4.11 1.69 -26.76
N GLY A 19 3.54 1.39 -25.60
CA GLY A 19 4.01 1.87 -24.31
C GLY A 19 5.43 1.43 -23.98
N VAL A 20 5.81 0.21 -24.38
CA VAL A 20 7.16 -0.33 -24.15
C VAL A 20 8.19 0.49 -24.92
N THR A 21 7.97 0.69 -26.20
CA THR A 21 8.86 1.52 -27.06
C THR A 21 8.97 2.95 -26.52
N LEU A 22 7.86 3.55 -26.08
CA LEU A 22 7.88 4.90 -25.49
C LEU A 22 8.69 4.95 -24.19
N ALA A 23 8.51 3.97 -23.30
CA ALA A 23 9.27 3.88 -22.04
C ALA A 23 10.77 3.70 -22.30
N HIS A 24 11.16 2.78 -23.17
CA HIS A 24 12.55 2.56 -23.55
C HIS A 24 13.21 3.79 -24.18
N ARG A 25 12.50 4.49 -25.06
CA ARG A 25 12.98 5.74 -25.64
C ARG A 25 13.18 6.82 -24.57
N ALA A 26 12.27 6.91 -23.61
CA ALA A 26 12.39 7.86 -22.50
C ALA A 26 13.63 7.55 -21.63
N VAL A 27 13.85 6.28 -21.31
CA VAL A 27 15.06 5.84 -20.57
C VAL A 27 16.32 6.16 -21.36
N SER A 28 16.41 5.77 -22.64
CA SER A 28 17.61 5.94 -23.46
C SER A 28 17.97 7.40 -23.74
N THR A 29 16.98 8.30 -23.71
CA THR A 29 17.17 9.75 -23.87
C THR A 29 17.33 10.49 -22.54
N GLY A 30 17.52 9.77 -21.42
CA GLY A 30 17.78 10.33 -20.08
C GLY A 30 16.61 11.14 -19.49
N LYS A 31 15.37 10.87 -19.92
CA LYS A 31 14.21 11.53 -19.35
C LYS A 31 13.92 11.04 -17.95
N ARG A 32 13.44 11.93 -17.08
CA ARG A 32 12.91 11.55 -15.76
C ARG A 32 11.54 10.90 -15.94
N ILE A 33 11.39 9.70 -15.40
CA ILE A 33 10.16 8.91 -15.46
C ILE A 33 9.69 8.70 -14.03
N LEU A 34 8.43 9.01 -13.75
CA LEU A 34 7.74 8.66 -12.52
C LEU A 34 6.77 7.53 -12.83
N ILE A 35 6.91 6.41 -12.12
CA ILE A 35 5.98 5.28 -12.21
C ILE A 35 5.20 5.25 -10.91
N GLU A 36 3.89 5.36 -11.00
CA GLU A 36 2.99 5.29 -9.88
C GLU A 36 2.34 3.90 -9.82
N GLY A 37 2.52 3.21 -8.69
CA GLY A 37 1.82 1.97 -8.39
C GLY A 37 0.41 2.21 -7.87
N ALA A 38 -0.32 1.13 -7.66
CA ALA A 38 -1.66 1.15 -7.08
C ALA A 38 -1.79 0.10 -5.98
N GLN A 39 -2.89 0.13 -5.22
CA GLN A 39 -3.24 -0.77 -4.12
C GLN A 39 -2.22 -0.74 -2.97
N GLY A 40 -1.35 -1.74 -2.88
CA GLY A 40 -0.32 -1.82 -1.84
C GLY A 40 0.31 -3.21 -1.78
N THR A 41 1.50 -3.31 -1.19
CA THR A 41 2.34 -4.52 -1.16
C THR A 41 1.59 -5.76 -0.67
N PHE A 42 0.75 -5.64 0.37
CA PHE A 42 0.02 -6.80 0.92
C PHE A 42 -1.28 -7.15 0.18
N LEU A 43 -1.56 -6.45 -0.91
CA LEU A 43 -2.58 -6.81 -1.90
C LEU A 43 -1.98 -7.36 -3.20
N ASP A 44 -0.64 -7.41 -3.31
CA ASP A 44 0.07 -7.98 -4.45
C ASP A 44 -0.33 -9.44 -4.68
N VAL A 45 -0.44 -9.85 -5.94
CA VAL A 45 -0.91 -11.18 -6.32
C VAL A 45 0.01 -12.29 -5.81
N ASP A 46 1.32 -12.05 -5.74
CA ASP A 46 2.32 -13.03 -5.33
C ASP A 46 2.74 -12.87 -3.87
N HIS A 47 2.87 -11.62 -3.39
CA HIS A 47 3.44 -11.29 -2.08
C HIS A 47 2.38 -10.85 -1.05
N GLY A 48 1.13 -10.74 -1.46
CA GLY A 48 0.03 -10.31 -0.60
C GLY A 48 -0.51 -11.41 0.31
N THR A 49 -1.55 -11.05 1.04
CA THR A 49 -2.25 -11.93 1.99
C THR A 49 -3.28 -12.81 1.27
N TYR A 50 -2.82 -13.73 0.44
CA TYR A 50 -3.67 -14.65 -0.31
C TYR A 50 -4.68 -15.40 0.57
N PRO A 51 -5.95 -15.56 0.16
CA PRO A 51 -6.56 -15.19 -1.14
C PRO A 51 -7.07 -13.75 -1.22
N PHE A 52 -6.85 -12.91 -0.22
CA PHE A 52 -7.32 -11.53 -0.15
C PHE A 52 -6.33 -10.59 -0.83
N VAL A 53 -6.14 -10.75 -2.12
CA VAL A 53 -5.20 -10.00 -2.96
C VAL A 53 -5.92 -9.41 -4.17
N THR A 54 -5.24 -8.54 -4.91
CA THR A 54 -5.68 -8.09 -6.24
C THR A 54 -5.09 -9.00 -7.32
N SER A 55 -5.55 -8.88 -8.54
CA SER A 55 -4.99 -9.56 -9.71
C SER A 55 -3.78 -8.82 -10.33
N SER A 56 -3.16 -7.93 -9.57
CA SER A 56 -2.09 -7.05 -10.04
C SER A 56 -0.81 -7.24 -9.23
N HIS A 57 0.33 -6.98 -9.88
CA HIS A 57 1.60 -6.81 -9.21
C HIS A 57 1.70 -5.40 -8.62
N CYS A 58 1.64 -5.31 -7.29
CA CYS A 58 1.62 -4.04 -6.56
C CYS A 58 2.99 -3.67 -5.98
N THR A 59 3.99 -4.52 -6.17
CA THR A 59 5.37 -4.25 -5.75
C THR A 59 6.13 -3.42 -6.78
N ALA A 60 7.28 -2.87 -6.42
CA ALA A 60 8.13 -2.11 -7.34
C ALA A 60 8.56 -2.93 -8.58
N GLY A 61 8.71 -4.27 -8.43
CA GLY A 61 8.93 -5.18 -9.55
C GLY A 61 7.79 -5.16 -10.58
N GLY A 62 6.55 -4.92 -10.12
CA GLY A 62 5.39 -4.78 -11.00
C GLY A 62 5.48 -3.58 -11.94
N ALA A 63 6.20 -2.53 -11.57
CA ALA A 63 6.49 -1.41 -12.45
C ALA A 63 7.28 -1.85 -13.69
N CYS A 64 8.27 -2.71 -13.52
CA CYS A 64 9.05 -3.27 -14.62
C CYS A 64 8.18 -4.16 -15.52
N THR A 65 7.40 -5.05 -14.92
CA THR A 65 6.49 -5.94 -15.65
C THR A 65 5.44 -5.17 -16.45
N GLY A 66 4.85 -4.13 -15.85
CA GLY A 66 3.77 -3.38 -16.49
C GLY A 66 4.23 -2.40 -17.58
N THR A 67 5.44 -1.86 -17.46
CA THR A 67 5.95 -0.85 -18.40
C THR A 67 6.98 -1.40 -19.40
N GLY A 68 7.55 -2.58 -19.15
CA GLY A 68 8.67 -3.12 -19.89
C GLY A 68 10.02 -2.42 -19.60
N VAL A 69 10.09 -1.50 -18.65
CA VAL A 69 11.35 -0.88 -18.23
C VAL A 69 12.19 -1.92 -17.48
N PRO A 70 13.48 -2.08 -17.79
CA PRO A 70 14.34 -3.06 -17.14
C PRO A 70 14.56 -2.68 -15.65
N PRO A 71 14.68 -3.67 -14.74
CA PRO A 71 14.90 -3.40 -13.32
C PRO A 71 16.11 -2.52 -13.02
N THR A 72 17.16 -2.61 -13.84
CA THR A 72 18.38 -1.80 -13.73
C THR A 72 18.18 -0.32 -14.03
N ALA A 73 17.04 0.07 -14.61
CA ALA A 73 16.68 1.47 -14.86
C ALA A 73 15.83 2.08 -13.73
N ILE A 74 15.50 1.32 -12.71
CA ILE A 74 14.82 1.83 -11.51
C ILE A 74 15.88 2.35 -10.53
N HIS A 75 15.96 3.67 -10.37
CA HIS A 75 17.00 4.30 -9.53
C HIS A 75 16.51 4.57 -8.10
N ARG A 76 15.22 4.83 -7.92
CA ARG A 76 14.62 5.17 -6.63
C ARG A 76 13.27 4.50 -6.47
N VAL A 77 13.01 4.02 -5.28
CA VAL A 77 11.69 3.52 -4.89
C VAL A 77 11.22 4.28 -3.66
N VAL A 78 10.19 5.08 -3.81
CA VAL A 78 9.56 5.83 -2.72
C VAL A 78 8.37 5.05 -2.20
N GLY A 79 8.44 4.58 -0.96
CA GLY A 79 7.33 3.95 -0.27
C GLY A 79 6.38 5.01 0.28
N VAL A 80 5.14 5.03 -0.20
CA VAL A 80 4.09 5.89 0.36
C VAL A 80 3.29 5.08 1.36
N LEU A 81 3.22 5.55 2.60
CA LEU A 81 2.49 4.88 3.67
C LEU A 81 1.77 5.90 4.56
N LYS A 82 0.73 5.45 5.24
CA LYS A 82 0.03 6.24 6.23
C LYS A 82 0.67 6.08 7.62
N ALA A 83 0.46 7.04 8.49
CA ALA A 83 0.85 6.94 9.89
C ALA A 83 0.08 5.86 10.70
N TYR A 84 -0.92 5.25 10.08
CA TYR A 84 -1.71 4.13 10.57
C TYR A 84 -2.02 3.17 9.43
N THR A 85 -2.57 2.00 9.73
CA THR A 85 -2.87 1.00 8.71
C THR A 85 -4.33 1.05 8.31
N THR A 86 -4.63 0.87 7.02
CA THR A 86 -6.02 0.74 6.53
C THR A 86 -6.15 -0.44 5.59
N ARG A 87 -7.33 -1.05 5.57
CA ARG A 87 -7.65 -2.13 4.66
C ARG A 87 -9.09 -2.02 4.15
N VAL A 88 -9.26 -2.28 2.85
CA VAL A 88 -10.59 -2.42 2.23
C VAL A 88 -10.89 -3.90 2.06
N GLY A 89 -12.12 -4.30 2.40
CA GLY A 89 -12.56 -5.68 2.22
C GLY A 89 -12.04 -6.66 3.27
N GLY A 90 -12.13 -7.94 2.95
CA GLY A 90 -11.74 -9.03 3.82
C GLY A 90 -10.22 -9.21 3.97
N GLY A 91 -9.84 -10.26 4.70
CA GLY A 91 -8.46 -10.65 4.91
C GLY A 91 -7.90 -10.27 6.28
N PRO A 92 -6.71 -10.77 6.60
CA PRO A 92 -6.09 -10.58 7.90
C PRO A 92 -5.72 -9.12 8.13
N PHE A 93 -5.86 -8.68 9.38
CA PHE A 93 -5.52 -7.34 9.80
C PHE A 93 -5.13 -7.37 11.30
N VAL A 94 -3.89 -7.70 11.58
CA VAL A 94 -3.41 -7.99 12.95
C VAL A 94 -3.53 -6.78 13.88
N THR A 95 -3.33 -5.58 13.37
CA THR A 95 -3.37 -4.33 14.14
C THR A 95 -4.72 -3.61 14.05
N GLU A 96 -5.77 -4.28 13.54
CA GLU A 96 -7.10 -3.67 13.43
C GLU A 96 -7.61 -3.20 14.80
N ASP A 97 -8.13 -1.97 14.82
CA ASP A 97 -8.63 -1.32 16.02
C ASP A 97 -9.90 -0.53 15.69
N GLY A 98 -11.02 -0.98 16.27
CA GLY A 98 -12.32 -0.35 16.05
C GLY A 98 -12.42 1.06 16.63
N THR A 99 -11.73 1.32 17.75
CA THR A 99 -11.73 2.64 18.39
C THR A 99 -11.05 3.68 17.50
N LEU A 100 -9.86 3.33 16.97
CA LEU A 100 -9.18 4.17 16.00
C LEU A 100 -10.02 4.35 14.72
N GLY A 101 -10.68 3.27 14.27
CA GLY A 101 -11.58 3.32 13.13
C GLY A 101 -12.73 4.33 13.35
N HIS A 102 -13.40 4.27 14.47
CA HIS A 102 -14.46 5.22 14.82
C HIS A 102 -13.97 6.66 14.89
N LEU A 103 -12.80 6.89 15.48
CA LEU A 103 -12.18 8.20 15.53
C LEU A 103 -11.95 8.77 14.12
N LEU A 104 -11.28 8.01 13.25
CA LEU A 104 -10.97 8.44 11.89
C LEU A 104 -12.24 8.66 11.04
N HIS A 105 -13.22 7.78 11.15
CA HIS A 105 -14.50 7.95 10.47
C HIS A 105 -15.28 9.17 10.98
N GLY A 106 -15.25 9.44 12.29
CA GLY A 106 -15.83 10.65 12.88
C GLY A 106 -15.23 11.95 12.35
N MET A 107 -13.95 11.92 11.94
CA MET A 107 -13.28 13.02 11.24
C MET A 107 -13.61 13.10 9.73
N GLY A 108 -14.50 12.25 9.22
CA GLY A 108 -14.77 12.15 7.78
C GLY A 108 -13.67 11.50 6.95
N ARG A 109 -12.72 10.78 7.59
CA ARG A 109 -11.59 10.12 6.96
C ARG A 109 -11.86 8.64 6.69
N GLU A 110 -11.00 8.06 5.85
CA GLU A 110 -10.96 6.62 5.58
C GLU A 110 -12.25 6.04 4.99
N PHE A 111 -12.82 6.76 4.06
CA PHE A 111 -13.86 6.28 3.16
C PHE A 111 -13.30 6.06 1.75
N GLY A 112 -13.86 5.11 1.01
CA GLY A 112 -13.50 4.89 -0.39
C GLY A 112 -13.95 6.07 -1.25
N SER A 113 -13.03 6.66 -2.03
CA SER A 113 -13.32 7.83 -2.87
C SER A 113 -14.45 7.59 -3.88
N THR A 114 -14.56 6.36 -4.41
CA THR A 114 -15.56 6.00 -5.42
C THR A 114 -16.83 5.42 -4.81
N THR A 115 -16.70 4.58 -3.79
CA THR A 115 -17.82 3.81 -3.25
C THR A 115 -18.37 4.36 -1.93
N GLY A 116 -17.67 5.32 -1.30
CA GLY A 116 -18.01 5.82 0.03
C GLY A 116 -17.90 4.77 1.15
N ARG A 117 -17.43 3.55 0.85
CA ARG A 117 -17.36 2.46 1.84
C ARG A 117 -16.28 2.77 2.88
N ALA A 118 -16.64 2.62 4.16
CA ALA A 118 -15.70 2.74 5.27
C ALA A 118 -14.58 1.71 5.14
N ARG A 119 -13.33 2.15 5.37
CA ARG A 119 -12.16 1.30 5.44
C ARG A 119 -11.97 0.79 6.86
N ARG A 120 -11.53 -0.44 7.00
CA ARG A 120 -11.03 -0.97 8.27
C ARG A 120 -9.76 -0.22 8.63
N CYS A 121 -9.61 0.16 9.89
CA CYS A 121 -8.46 0.93 10.38
C CYS A 121 -7.75 0.18 11.50
N GLY A 122 -6.47 0.44 11.66
CA GLY A 122 -5.66 -0.14 12.72
C GLY A 122 -4.37 0.64 12.92
N TRP A 123 -3.69 0.35 14.02
CA TRP A 123 -2.44 1.00 14.36
C TRP A 123 -1.33 0.69 13.37
N PHE A 124 -0.33 1.57 13.31
CA PHE A 124 0.84 1.41 12.44
C PHE A 124 1.52 0.06 12.68
N ASP A 125 1.74 -0.70 11.62
CA ASP A 125 2.31 -2.03 11.67
C ASP A 125 3.74 -2.03 11.10
N ALA A 126 4.72 -1.89 12.00
CA ALA A 126 6.12 -1.86 11.60
C ALA A 126 6.62 -3.24 11.11
N VAL A 127 5.93 -4.35 11.43
CA VAL A 127 6.26 -5.67 10.91
C VAL A 127 5.96 -5.73 9.41
N LEU A 128 4.76 -5.28 9.02
CA LEU A 128 4.36 -5.20 7.61
C LEU A 128 5.20 -4.18 6.85
N VAL A 129 5.42 -3.01 7.44
CA VAL A 129 6.22 -1.96 6.77
C VAL A 129 7.64 -2.45 6.48
N ARG A 130 8.32 -3.11 7.43
CA ARG A 130 9.65 -3.70 7.17
C ARG A 130 9.64 -4.70 6.02
N ARG A 131 8.65 -5.60 5.99
CA ARG A 131 8.50 -6.55 4.89
C ARG A 131 8.24 -5.83 3.56
N ALA A 132 7.40 -4.80 3.54
CA ALA A 132 7.15 -4.00 2.33
C ALA A 132 8.43 -3.29 1.85
N VAL A 133 9.21 -2.71 2.75
CA VAL A 133 10.52 -2.10 2.43
C VAL A 133 11.46 -3.10 1.77
N GLN A 134 11.56 -4.31 2.33
CA GLN A 134 12.41 -5.38 1.79
C GLN A 134 11.96 -5.83 0.38
N LEU A 135 10.66 -6.10 0.22
CA LEU A 135 10.10 -6.58 -1.05
C LEU A 135 10.23 -5.57 -2.19
N ASN A 136 10.14 -4.30 -1.87
CA ASN A 136 10.15 -3.22 -2.87
C ASN A 136 11.53 -2.57 -3.05
N GLY A 137 12.51 -2.86 -2.20
CA GLY A 137 13.77 -2.15 -2.20
C GLY A 137 13.59 -0.65 -1.94
N VAL A 138 12.68 -0.29 -1.01
CA VAL A 138 12.35 1.11 -0.71
C VAL A 138 13.59 1.85 -0.23
N THR A 139 13.92 2.95 -0.90
CA THR A 139 15.05 3.82 -0.56
C THR A 139 14.62 5.02 0.29
N GLU A 140 13.37 5.42 0.17
CA GLU A 140 12.80 6.58 0.85
C GLU A 140 11.34 6.32 1.23
N MET A 141 10.88 6.91 2.31
CA MET A 141 9.48 6.79 2.76
C MET A 141 8.81 8.15 2.87
N ALA A 142 7.63 8.25 2.30
CA ALA A 142 6.73 9.39 2.50
C ALA A 142 5.59 8.95 3.43
N ILE A 143 5.59 9.47 4.65
CA ILE A 143 4.53 9.17 5.63
C ILE A 143 3.44 10.23 5.51
N THR A 144 2.22 9.78 5.30
CA THR A 144 1.05 10.62 5.12
C THR A 144 0.05 10.45 6.27
N ASN A 145 -0.95 11.32 6.33
CA ASN A 145 -2.06 11.23 7.29
C ASN A 145 -1.63 11.28 8.78
N LEU A 146 -0.50 11.90 9.08
CA LEU A 146 -0.07 12.15 10.46
C LEU A 146 -1.09 12.98 11.24
N ASP A 147 -1.73 13.92 10.57
CA ASP A 147 -2.81 14.76 11.10
C ASP A 147 -4.08 13.98 11.52
N GLY A 148 -4.23 12.72 11.09
CA GLY A 148 -5.26 11.82 11.59
C GLY A 148 -5.00 11.29 12.99
N LEU A 149 -3.79 11.44 13.49
CA LEU A 149 -3.36 11.04 14.84
C LEU A 149 -3.12 12.23 15.77
N ASP A 150 -3.36 13.44 15.27
CA ASP A 150 -3.21 14.66 16.08
C ASP A 150 -4.18 14.65 17.27
N GLY A 151 -3.71 15.13 18.42
CA GLY A 151 -4.49 15.14 19.66
C GLY A 151 -4.56 13.81 20.42
N LEU A 152 -3.97 12.73 19.89
CA LEU A 152 -3.83 11.48 20.66
C LEU A 152 -2.64 11.61 21.63
N GLU A 153 -2.88 11.30 22.92
CA GLU A 153 -1.82 11.31 23.93
C GLU A 153 -0.79 10.22 23.71
N LYS A 154 -1.21 9.08 23.16
CA LYS A 154 -0.37 7.90 22.96
C LYS A 154 -0.65 7.24 21.61
N ILE A 155 0.42 6.83 20.94
CA ILE A 155 0.37 6.17 19.64
C ILE A 155 1.03 4.80 19.74
N PRO A 156 0.23 3.71 19.74
CA PRO A 156 0.75 2.35 19.67
C PRO A 156 1.31 2.04 18.28
N VAL A 157 2.52 1.51 18.23
CA VAL A 157 3.16 0.99 17.02
C VAL A 157 3.41 -0.49 17.19
N CYS A 158 2.89 -1.31 16.29
CA CYS A 158 3.12 -2.74 16.33
C CYS A 158 4.55 -3.07 15.87
N VAL A 159 5.34 -3.66 16.78
CA VAL A 159 6.76 -3.97 16.54
C VAL A 159 7.03 -5.47 16.39
N GLY A 160 6.04 -6.32 16.64
CA GLY A 160 6.12 -7.76 16.54
C GLY A 160 4.74 -8.41 16.68
N TYR A 161 4.67 -9.70 16.41
CA TYR A 161 3.47 -10.48 16.64
C TYR A 161 3.74 -11.60 17.64
N ARG A 162 2.75 -11.93 18.46
CA ARG A 162 2.75 -13.14 19.29
C ARG A 162 1.93 -14.22 18.59
N LEU A 163 2.54 -15.38 18.33
CA LEU A 163 1.88 -16.53 17.72
C LEU A 163 2.33 -17.80 18.44
N LYS A 164 1.38 -18.58 18.98
CA LYS A 164 1.66 -19.86 19.66
C LYS A 164 2.80 -19.76 20.71
N GLY A 165 2.79 -18.67 21.50
CA GLY A 165 3.81 -18.41 22.53
C GLY A 165 5.13 -17.81 22.01
N LYS A 166 5.37 -17.80 20.70
CA LYS A 166 6.58 -17.23 20.10
C LYS A 166 6.37 -15.78 19.67
N ILE A 167 7.46 -15.01 19.65
CA ILE A 167 7.48 -13.65 19.13
C ILE A 167 8.02 -13.69 17.70
N LEU A 168 7.23 -13.20 16.77
CA LEU A 168 7.60 -13.04 15.36
C LEU A 168 7.94 -11.57 15.09
N ARG A 169 9.02 -11.34 14.38
CA ARG A 169 9.40 -10.02 13.85
C ARG A 169 9.12 -9.87 12.35
N GLU A 170 8.65 -10.95 11.75
CA GLU A 170 8.25 -11.07 10.36
C GLU A 170 6.79 -11.55 10.28
N PRO A 171 6.06 -11.25 9.21
CA PRO A 171 4.73 -11.79 8.99
C PRO A 171 4.74 -13.33 8.96
N PRO A 172 3.68 -14.00 9.44
CA PRO A 172 3.60 -15.46 9.33
C PRO A 172 3.52 -15.89 7.87
N VAL A 173 4.13 -17.05 7.57
CA VAL A 173 4.11 -17.63 6.21
C VAL A 173 2.75 -18.24 5.91
N GLU A 174 2.21 -18.98 6.89
CA GLU A 174 0.93 -19.67 6.74
C GLU A 174 -0.25 -18.71 6.85
N SER A 175 -1.13 -18.72 5.85
CA SER A 175 -2.31 -17.84 5.83
C SER A 175 -3.25 -18.07 7.02
N SER A 176 -3.34 -19.30 7.53
CA SER A 176 -4.13 -19.66 8.71
C SER A 176 -3.61 -19.08 10.03
N ASP A 177 -2.33 -18.76 10.10
CA ASP A 177 -1.69 -18.24 11.31
C ASP A 177 -1.93 -16.74 11.51
N TRP A 178 -2.24 -16.01 10.44
CA TRP A 178 -2.52 -14.56 10.52
C TRP A 178 -3.64 -14.21 11.51
N ALA A 179 -4.74 -14.95 11.48
CA ALA A 179 -5.88 -14.72 12.37
C ALA A 179 -5.57 -15.02 13.86
N ARG A 180 -4.49 -15.79 14.11
CA ARG A 180 -4.03 -16.15 15.45
C ARG A 180 -2.97 -15.20 15.99
N CYS A 181 -2.39 -14.37 15.14
CA CYS A 181 -1.42 -13.36 15.55
C CYS A 181 -2.07 -12.35 16.49
N ARG A 182 -1.31 -11.97 17.52
CA ARG A 182 -1.66 -10.85 18.39
C ARG A 182 -0.56 -9.81 18.31
N PRO A 183 -0.89 -8.52 18.10
CA PRO A 183 0.11 -7.47 17.97
C PRO A 183 0.86 -7.26 19.30
N ILE A 184 2.14 -6.95 19.21
CA ILE A 184 2.96 -6.48 20.31
C ILE A 184 3.26 -5.02 20.05
N TYR A 185 2.74 -4.15 20.90
CA TYR A 185 2.87 -2.72 20.75
C TYR A 185 4.03 -2.15 21.56
N ARG A 186 4.73 -1.20 20.95
CA ARG A 186 5.49 -0.16 21.63
C ARG A 186 4.68 1.12 21.57
N VAL A 187 4.47 1.75 22.71
CA VAL A 187 3.69 2.98 22.81
C VAL A 187 4.63 4.17 22.76
N PHE A 188 4.32 5.14 21.93
CA PHE A 188 5.01 6.40 21.79
C PHE A 188 4.11 7.53 22.31
N GLU A 189 4.71 8.63 22.71
CA GLU A 189 3.99 9.85 23.00
C GLU A 189 3.27 10.38 21.76
N GLY A 190 2.15 11.05 21.96
CA GLY A 190 1.35 11.60 20.89
C GLY A 190 2.07 12.64 20.06
N LEU A 191 1.59 12.80 18.84
CA LEU A 191 2.07 13.84 17.93
C LEU A 191 1.27 15.14 18.18
N SER A 192 1.96 16.26 18.23
CA SER A 192 1.33 17.58 18.15
C SER A 192 1.86 18.29 16.91
N LEU A 193 1.03 18.37 15.86
CA LEU A 193 1.40 19.03 14.61
C LEU A 193 1.54 20.55 14.75
N ILE A 194 1.08 21.13 15.88
CA ILE A 194 1.20 22.55 16.17
C ILE A 194 2.67 22.96 16.40
N HIS A 195 3.53 21.99 16.72
CA HIS A 195 4.95 22.21 17.04
C HIS A 195 5.93 21.66 16.00
N ILE A 196 5.45 21.27 14.82
CA ILE A 196 6.30 20.77 13.71
C ILE A 196 6.50 21.85 12.65
#